data_fda76a794e1681d6fc5ba967b12a20ab
#
_entry.id   fda76a794e1681d6fc5ba967b12a20ab
#
_cell.length_a   1.000
_cell.length_b   1.000
_cell.length_c   1.000
_cell.angle_alpha   90.00
_cell.angle_beta   90.00
_cell.angle_gamma   90.00
#
_symmetry.space_group_name_H-M   'P 1'
#
loop_
_entity.id
_entity.type
_entity.pdbx_description
1 polymer ?
#
loop_
_entity_poly.entity_id
_entity_poly.type
_entity_poly.pdbx_seq_one_letter_code
_entity_poly.pdbx_strand_id
1 'polypeptide(L)' 'MTEIASPYISHPRVMVLGVQPGTPPFRIMEIDGRVVGSAHAVTEVLATAALYGITIHDLDDPDAIRWVGGDRYTWRPRP' A
#
# COMPACT_ATOMS: atom_id res chain seq x y z
N MET A 1 -18.67 -23.44 -8.38
CA MET A 1 -18.27 -22.84 -8.32
C MET A 1 -17.87 -22.19 -8.17
N THR A 2 -17.53 -22.09 -7.90
CA THR A 2 -17.18 -21.41 -7.78
C THR A 2 -16.45 -20.85 -7.79
N GLU A 3 -15.83 -20.89 -7.86
CA GLU A 3 -15.02 -20.25 -7.81
C GLU A 3 -14.87 -19.33 -8.09
N ILE A 4 -14.78 -19.36 -8.25
CA ILE A 4 -14.97 -18.12 -8.38
C ILE A 4 -14.37 -17.10 -7.56
N ALA A 5 -14.13 -17.34 -6.42
CA ALA A 5 -13.61 -16.40 -5.53
C ALA A 5 -12.25 -15.95 -5.87
N SER A 6 -11.48 -16.77 -6.50
CA SER A 6 -10.12 -16.41 -6.77
C SER A 6 -9.99 -15.11 -7.51
N PRO A 7 -10.89 -14.78 -8.42
CA PRO A 7 -10.75 -13.49 -9.07
C PRO A 7 -10.89 -12.36 -8.09
N TYR A 8 -11.33 -12.64 -6.92
CA TYR A 8 -11.53 -11.58 -5.97
C TYR A 8 -10.39 -11.40 -5.03
N ILE A 9 -9.30 -12.06 -5.28
CA ILE A 9 -8.08 -11.56 -4.73
C ILE A 9 -7.96 -10.20 -5.33
N SER A 10 -8.12 -9.19 -4.51
CA SER A 10 -8.08 -7.86 -5.05
C SER A 10 -6.71 -7.59 -5.62
N HIS A 11 -6.73 -6.98 -6.73
CA HIS A 11 -5.53 -6.43 -7.32
C HIS A 11 -5.69 -4.93 -7.29
N PRO A 12 -4.73 -4.29 -6.69
CA PRO A 12 -3.52 -4.84 -6.08
C PRO A 12 -3.75 -5.33 -4.67
N ARG A 13 -2.87 -6.19 -4.21
CA ARG A 13 -2.91 -6.67 -2.84
C ARG A 13 -2.47 -5.60 -1.85
N VAL A 14 -1.55 -4.73 -2.26
CA VAL A 14 -0.99 -3.69 -1.41
C VAL A 14 -1.66 -2.37 -1.71
N MET A 15 -2.16 -1.73 -0.66
CA MET A 15 -2.72 -0.38 -0.76
C MET A 15 -2.03 0.52 0.26
N VAL A 16 -1.69 1.72 -0.19
CA VAL A 16 -1.12 2.75 0.68
C VAL A 16 -2.11 3.89 0.71
N LEU A 17 -2.66 4.16 1.87
CA LEU A 17 -3.74 5.13 2.01
C LEU A 17 -3.19 6.56 2.09
N GLY A 18 -4.07 7.52 2.19
CA GLY A 18 -3.68 8.93 2.18
C GLY A 18 -2.80 9.32 3.36
N VAL A 19 -2.06 10.41 3.19
CA VAL A 19 -1.13 10.89 4.20
C VAL A 19 -1.89 11.39 5.40
N GLN A 20 -1.48 10.94 6.59
CA GLN A 20 -2.03 11.38 7.85
C GLN A 20 -1.04 12.30 8.55
N PRO A 21 -1.55 13.30 9.26
CA PRO A 21 -0.67 14.18 10.03
C PRO A 21 -0.02 13.41 11.16
N GLY A 22 1.21 13.75 11.44
CA GLY A 22 1.97 13.12 12.51
C GLY A 22 3.37 13.70 12.53
N THR A 23 4.17 13.21 13.44
CA THR A 23 5.56 13.63 13.62
C THR A 23 6.46 12.41 13.61
N PRO A 24 6.88 11.98 12.45
CA PRO A 24 6.59 12.50 11.11
C PRO A 24 5.24 12.05 10.55
N PRO A 25 4.77 12.67 9.47
CA PRO A 25 3.55 12.20 8.80
C PRO A 25 3.70 10.76 8.33
N PHE A 26 2.59 10.07 8.20
CA PHE A 26 2.60 8.66 7.84
C PHE A 26 1.44 8.30 6.92
N ARG A 27 1.51 7.12 6.33
CA ARG A 27 0.45 6.56 5.51
C ARG A 27 0.15 5.16 6.04
N ILE A 28 -1.13 4.83 6.11
CA ILE A 28 -1.55 3.49 6.54
C ILE A 28 -1.39 2.54 5.37
N MET A 29 -0.91 1.34 5.64
CA MET A 29 -0.78 0.30 4.64
C MET A 29 -1.79 -0.80 4.89
N GLU A 30 -2.39 -1.28 3.79
CA GLU A 30 -3.24 -2.47 3.82
C GLU A 30 -2.67 -3.53 2.89
N ILE A 31 -2.78 -4.77 3.30
CA ILE A 31 -2.46 -5.92 2.47
C ILE A 31 -3.66 -6.84 2.51
N ASP A 32 -4.16 -7.18 1.32
CA ASP A 32 -5.35 -8.01 1.16
C ASP A 32 -6.54 -7.47 1.96
N GLY A 33 -6.67 -6.15 1.99
CA GLY A 33 -7.79 -5.48 2.65
C GLY A 33 -7.66 -5.32 4.15
N ARG A 34 -6.51 -5.68 4.73
CA ARG A 34 -6.28 -5.55 6.17
C ARG A 34 -5.19 -4.56 6.45
N VAL A 35 -5.41 -3.73 7.45
CA VAL A 35 -4.37 -2.81 7.92
C VAL A 35 -3.24 -3.63 8.53
N VAL A 36 -2.03 -3.44 8.00
CA VAL A 36 -0.86 -4.16 8.49
C VAL A 36 0.15 -3.25 9.17
N GLY A 37 0.00 -1.94 9.04
CA GLY A 37 0.90 -1.02 9.68
C GLY A 37 0.85 0.34 9.03
N SER A 38 1.87 1.13 9.32
CA SER A 38 2.03 2.45 8.73
C SER A 38 3.43 2.60 8.19
N ALA A 39 3.61 3.54 7.29
CA ALA A 39 4.88 3.80 6.65
C ALA A 39 5.11 5.31 6.59
N HIS A 40 6.37 5.71 6.65
CA HIS A 40 6.77 7.09 6.57
C HIS A 40 7.53 7.39 5.29
N ALA A 41 7.82 6.37 4.51
CA ALA A 41 8.57 6.49 3.26
C ALA A 41 8.38 5.24 2.42
N VAL A 42 8.76 5.34 1.14
CA VAL A 42 8.64 4.23 0.20
C VAL A 42 9.41 2.99 0.69
N THR A 43 10.59 3.19 1.26
CA THR A 43 11.38 2.05 1.72
C THR A 43 10.66 1.24 2.77
N GLU A 44 9.87 1.88 3.62
CA GLU A 44 9.09 1.18 4.64
C GLU A 44 7.93 0.42 4.01
N VAL A 45 7.34 0.97 2.95
CA VAL A 45 6.29 0.28 2.20
C VAL A 45 6.84 -1.03 1.64
N LEU A 46 8.01 -0.96 1.00
CA LEU A 46 8.62 -2.14 0.39
C LEU A 46 9.00 -3.17 1.46
N ALA A 47 9.53 -2.72 2.58
CA ALA A 47 9.92 -3.61 3.66
C ALA A 47 8.72 -4.32 4.27
N THR A 48 7.63 -3.59 4.49
CA THR A 48 6.41 -4.18 5.04
C THR A 48 5.81 -5.19 4.08
N ALA A 49 5.76 -4.85 2.79
CA ALA A 49 5.25 -5.80 1.78
C ALA A 49 6.09 -7.07 1.79
N ALA A 50 7.40 -6.95 1.90
CA ALA A 50 8.30 -8.10 1.93
C ALA A 50 8.04 -9.00 3.12
N LEU A 51 7.68 -8.45 4.26
CA LEU A 51 7.33 -9.26 5.44
C LEU A 51 6.13 -10.16 5.16
N TYR A 52 5.29 -9.79 4.21
CA TYR A 52 4.12 -10.57 3.82
C TYR A 52 4.36 -11.37 2.54
N GLY A 53 5.62 -11.50 2.15
CA GLY A 53 5.99 -12.29 0.98
C GLY A 53 5.71 -11.62 -0.34
N ILE A 54 5.52 -10.30 -0.35
CA ILE A 54 5.19 -9.57 -1.56
C ILE A 54 6.39 -8.74 -2.00
N THR A 55 6.83 -8.99 -3.24
CA THR A 55 7.91 -8.20 -3.84
C THR A 55 7.29 -7.26 -4.86
N ILE A 56 7.54 -5.97 -4.68
CA ILE A 56 7.05 -4.96 -5.61
C ILE A 56 8.22 -4.53 -6.47
N HIS A 57 8.14 -4.85 -7.76
CA HIS A 57 9.21 -4.52 -8.71
C HIS A 57 9.03 -3.14 -9.33
N ASP A 58 7.79 -2.68 -9.41
CA ASP A 58 7.46 -1.40 -10.04
C ASP A 58 6.43 -0.70 -9.17
N LEU A 59 6.85 0.39 -8.55
CA LEU A 59 6.00 1.15 -7.63
C LEU A 59 4.89 1.92 -8.35
N ASP A 60 4.96 1.99 -9.66
CA ASP A 60 3.93 2.65 -10.45
C ASP A 60 2.99 1.64 -11.14
N ASP A 61 3.18 0.36 -10.89
CA ASP A 61 2.34 -0.68 -11.46
C ASP A 61 1.05 -0.79 -10.64
N PRO A 62 -0.10 -0.38 -11.21
CA PRO A 62 -1.36 -0.40 -10.47
C PRO A 62 -1.84 -1.80 -10.13
N ASP A 63 -1.26 -2.83 -10.76
CA ASP A 63 -1.58 -4.21 -10.42
C ASP A 63 -0.78 -4.70 -9.22
N ALA A 64 0.28 -4.01 -8.87
CA ALA A 64 1.14 -4.37 -7.73
C ALA A 64 0.80 -3.58 -6.48
N ILE A 65 0.54 -2.29 -6.64
CA ILE A 65 0.35 -1.39 -5.52
C ILE A 65 -0.57 -0.24 -5.92
N ARG A 66 -1.45 0.13 -5.02
CA ARG A 66 -2.31 1.29 -5.24
C ARG A 66 -2.00 2.36 -4.20
N TRP A 67 -1.81 3.57 -4.70
CA TRP A 67 -1.59 4.75 -3.88
C TRP A 67 -2.89 5.55 -3.83
N VAL A 68 -3.43 5.75 -2.65
CA VAL A 68 -4.69 6.46 -2.46
C VAL A 68 -4.39 7.80 -1.79
N GLY A 69 -4.91 8.86 -2.40
CA GLY A 69 -4.72 10.19 -1.83
C GLY A 69 -3.34 10.76 -2.05
N GLY A 70 -2.68 10.35 -3.12
CA GLY A 70 -1.35 10.81 -3.47
C GLY A 70 -0.55 9.66 -4.03
N ASP A 71 0.56 9.97 -4.70
CA ASP A 71 1.39 8.96 -5.33
C ASP A 71 2.55 8.56 -4.41
N ARG A 72 3.53 7.83 -4.95
CA ARG A 72 4.65 7.33 -4.17
C ARG A 72 5.57 8.43 -3.65
N TYR A 73 5.43 9.64 -4.17
CA TYR A 73 6.22 10.78 -3.73
C TYR A 73 5.51 11.62 -2.68
N THR A 74 4.26 11.33 -2.37
CA THR A 74 3.44 12.14 -1.49
C THR A 74 3.53 11.61 -0.07
N TRP A 75 4.27 12.30 0.78
CA TRP A 75 4.50 11.87 2.16
C TRP A 75 4.25 12.98 3.17
N ARG A 76 3.66 14.09 2.72
CA ARG A 76 3.31 15.21 3.58
C ARG A 76 1.86 15.57 3.37
N PRO A 77 1.14 15.89 4.44
CA PRO A 77 -0.23 16.34 4.30
C PRO A 77 -0.25 17.66 3.54
N ARG A 78 -1.32 17.89 2.82
CA ARG A 78 -1.49 19.16 2.14
C ARG A 78 -1.80 20.25 3.15
N PRO A 79 -1.30 21.49 2.90
CA PRO A 79 -1.65 22.60 3.77
C PRO A 79 -3.12 22.95 3.68
#